data_8063da10c8d2e2c7cce8a242fa7990c9
#
_entry.id   8063da10c8d2e2c7cce8a242fa7990c9
#
_cell.length_a   1.000
_cell.length_b   1.000
_cell.length_c   1.000
_cell.angle_alpha   90.00
_cell.angle_beta   90.00
_cell.angle_gamma   90.00
#
_symmetry.space_group_name_H-M   'P 1'
#
loop_
_entity.id
_entity.type
_entity.pdbx_description
1 polymer ?
#
loop_
_entity_poly.entity_id
_entity_poly.type
_entity_poly.pdbx_seq_one_letter_code
_entity_poly.pdbx_strand_id
1 'polypeptide(L)'
;MRRLTALRVAVLGTLMLASTLFAAQPAAAGYAHFVLDANTGKVLASENADTLNHPASLTKMMTLYMTFEAIRSGRIGWETRIPMTKRAAHVIPLKLGVRAGQSLTVREAVLGMIVLSANDAAETMCDYLAGSGDCGSMLTRKARQLGMTRTTFRNGSGLPDARQVTTARDMARLGVSLIRDYPSEYRLFSTRAFSFRGRGIHGHNRLMYRYHGMDGIKTGYTNASGFNIVTAVNDGGRRVIGVVMGGRTAGARDAKMAALLNATMPTAMARRDAAPAPAPIKQAPQVAVVREPTPEPQREEAKVASLGSVPLPSSRYATTGKPAEQAKASAKQAADEDDGNDEDVAQATAAALASEEPNPDNMSSDPDTLWQVQIATAKSEDDARGILEKARGKAGSSLNGAMNFAQAAGGGVYRARFIGFNSRQTAETACRALKAKSFSCQVISGNG
;
A
#
# COMPACT_ATOMS: atom_id res chain seq x y z
N MET A 1 -11.72 -57.01 -32.63
CA MET A 1 -11.64 -56.54 -31.22
C MET A 1 -10.49 -55.53 -30.97
N ARG A 2 -9.29 -55.66 -31.57
CA ARG A 2 -8.15 -54.76 -31.32
C ARG A 2 -8.29 -53.30 -31.80
N ARG A 3 -9.13 -52.99 -32.78
CA ARG A 3 -9.35 -51.63 -33.31
C ARG A 3 -10.33 -50.76 -32.43
N LEU A 4 -11.25 -51.39 -31.71
CA LEU A 4 -12.19 -50.71 -30.83
C LEU A 4 -11.55 -50.29 -29.48
N THR A 5 -10.53 -51.00 -29.03
CA THR A 5 -9.76 -50.69 -27.80
C THR A 5 -8.85 -49.47 -28.02
N ALA A 6 -8.21 -49.32 -29.19
CA ALA A 6 -7.36 -48.19 -29.52
C ALA A 6 -8.14 -46.87 -29.61
N LEU A 7 -9.38 -46.90 -30.14
CA LEU A 7 -10.23 -45.70 -30.25
C LEU A 7 -10.73 -45.22 -28.89
N ARG A 8 -11.00 -46.15 -27.96
CA ARG A 8 -11.45 -45.78 -26.59
C ARG A 8 -10.31 -45.18 -25.74
N VAL A 9 -9.09 -45.62 -25.91
CA VAL A 9 -7.91 -45.06 -25.22
C VAL A 9 -7.59 -43.66 -25.77
N ALA A 10 -7.71 -43.43 -27.07
CA ALA A 10 -7.48 -42.10 -27.67
C ALA A 10 -8.52 -41.07 -27.23
N VAL A 11 -9.81 -41.46 -27.11
CA VAL A 11 -10.88 -40.56 -26.67
C VAL A 11 -10.77 -40.22 -25.16
N LEU A 12 -10.38 -41.18 -24.32
CA LEU A 12 -10.12 -40.94 -22.90
C LEU A 12 -8.87 -40.06 -22.67
N GLY A 13 -7.84 -40.22 -23.50
CA GLY A 13 -6.63 -39.38 -23.44
C GLY A 13 -6.88 -37.92 -23.81
N THR A 14 -7.75 -37.67 -24.82
CA THR A 14 -8.13 -36.29 -25.21
C THR A 14 -9.07 -35.63 -24.21
N LEU A 15 -9.95 -36.35 -23.52
CA LEU A 15 -10.79 -35.81 -22.45
C LEU A 15 -9.98 -35.44 -21.20
N MET A 16 -8.92 -36.17 -20.86
CA MET A 16 -8.03 -35.82 -19.74
C MET A 16 -7.13 -34.63 -20.01
N LEU A 17 -6.74 -34.39 -21.28
CA LEU A 17 -5.90 -33.24 -21.65
C LEU A 17 -6.71 -31.91 -21.71
N ALA A 18 -8.03 -31.97 -21.93
CA ALA A 18 -8.90 -30.79 -21.97
C ALA A 18 -9.23 -30.24 -20.56
N SER A 19 -8.94 -30.97 -19.49
CA SER A 19 -9.31 -30.59 -18.11
C SER A 19 -8.28 -29.67 -17.43
N THR A 20 -7.14 -29.36 -18.02
CA THR A 20 -6.04 -28.64 -17.35
C THR A 20 -5.85 -27.18 -17.76
N LEU A 21 -6.76 -26.61 -18.56
CA LEU A 21 -6.67 -25.20 -19.01
C LEU A 21 -7.73 -24.28 -18.39
N PHE A 22 -8.22 -24.58 -17.19
CA PHE A 22 -8.80 -23.53 -16.38
C PHE A 22 -7.66 -22.75 -15.71
N ALA A 23 -6.98 -21.91 -16.47
CA ALA A 23 -6.19 -20.83 -15.92
C ALA A 23 -7.13 -20.00 -15.06
N ALA A 24 -6.92 -20.03 -13.73
CA ALA A 24 -7.64 -19.17 -12.80
C ALA A 24 -7.38 -17.73 -13.25
N GLN A 25 -8.36 -17.11 -13.91
CA GLN A 25 -8.30 -15.70 -14.23
C GLN A 25 -8.09 -14.96 -12.89
N PRO A 26 -7.17 -14.00 -12.82
CA PRO A 26 -7.05 -13.17 -11.64
C PRO A 26 -8.43 -12.54 -11.42
N ALA A 27 -9.05 -12.87 -10.30
CA ALA A 27 -10.35 -12.34 -9.93
C ALA A 27 -10.20 -10.82 -9.90
N ALA A 28 -10.77 -10.12 -10.89
CA ALA A 28 -10.90 -8.68 -10.85
C ALA A 28 -11.62 -8.36 -9.53
N ALA A 29 -11.06 -7.43 -8.75
CA ALA A 29 -11.65 -7.04 -7.48
C ALA A 29 -13.11 -6.65 -7.70
N GLY A 30 -14.03 -7.46 -7.19
CA GLY A 30 -15.46 -7.24 -7.32
C GLY A 30 -15.93 -6.12 -6.38
N TYR A 31 -17.06 -5.52 -6.73
CA TYR A 31 -17.74 -4.61 -5.81
C TYR A 31 -18.19 -5.36 -4.55
N ALA A 32 -17.92 -4.77 -3.38
CA ALA A 32 -18.38 -5.29 -2.10
C ALA A 32 -18.73 -4.16 -1.13
N HIS A 33 -19.72 -4.39 -0.27
CA HIS A 33 -19.94 -3.51 0.88
C HIS A 33 -20.32 -4.28 2.14
N PHE A 34 -20.07 -3.65 3.28
CA PHE A 34 -20.43 -4.17 4.59
C PHE A 34 -20.68 -3.01 5.56
N VAL A 35 -21.81 -3.01 6.24
CA VAL A 35 -22.18 -2.02 7.26
C VAL A 35 -22.53 -2.71 8.55
N LEU A 36 -21.90 -2.26 9.64
CA LEU A 36 -22.00 -2.86 10.96
C LEU A 36 -22.37 -1.81 12.00
N ASP A 37 -23.32 -2.12 12.87
CA ASP A 37 -23.52 -1.42 14.13
C ASP A 37 -22.41 -1.83 15.11
N ALA A 38 -21.51 -0.89 15.41
CA ALA A 38 -20.35 -1.18 16.24
C ALA A 38 -20.70 -1.27 17.74
N ASN A 39 -21.88 -0.84 18.17
CA ASN A 39 -22.34 -0.97 19.54
C ASN A 39 -22.86 -2.39 19.84
N THR A 40 -23.51 -3.02 18.85
CA THR A 40 -24.18 -4.33 19.02
C THR A 40 -23.51 -5.47 18.27
N GLY A 41 -22.67 -5.16 17.26
CA GLY A 41 -22.14 -6.15 16.34
C GLY A 41 -23.12 -6.58 15.25
N LYS A 42 -24.33 -5.99 15.19
CA LYS A 42 -25.34 -6.34 14.19
C LYS A 42 -24.92 -5.88 12.79
N VAL A 43 -25.04 -6.78 11.81
CA VAL A 43 -24.85 -6.43 10.40
C VAL A 43 -26.08 -5.69 9.91
N LEU A 44 -25.91 -4.48 9.40
CA LEU A 44 -27.00 -3.61 8.93
C LEU A 44 -27.17 -3.67 7.41
N ALA A 45 -26.06 -3.86 6.65
CA ALA A 45 -26.09 -4.07 5.21
C ALA A 45 -24.89 -4.91 4.78
N SER A 46 -25.04 -5.73 3.75
CA SER A 46 -23.96 -6.59 3.27
C SER A 46 -24.20 -7.02 1.84
N GLU A 47 -23.19 -6.91 0.99
CA GLU A 47 -23.14 -7.44 -0.37
C GLU A 47 -21.70 -7.86 -0.67
N ASN A 48 -21.52 -9.11 -1.11
CA ASN A 48 -20.20 -9.67 -1.42
C ASN A 48 -19.15 -9.47 -0.30
N ALA A 49 -19.60 -9.37 0.96
CA ALA A 49 -18.76 -8.91 2.08
C ALA A 49 -17.54 -9.79 2.35
N ASP A 50 -17.58 -11.04 1.92
CA ASP A 50 -16.51 -12.02 2.09
C ASP A 50 -15.73 -12.31 0.80
N THR A 51 -16.04 -11.61 -0.31
CA THR A 51 -15.26 -11.70 -1.54
C THR A 51 -13.87 -11.09 -1.34
N LEU A 52 -12.86 -11.78 -1.84
CA LEU A 52 -11.47 -11.29 -1.78
C LEU A 52 -11.30 -10.06 -2.68
N ASN A 53 -10.74 -9.03 -2.11
CA ASN A 53 -10.43 -7.76 -2.75
C ASN A 53 -9.03 -7.30 -2.34
N HIS A 54 -8.41 -6.41 -3.12
CA HIS A 54 -7.16 -5.78 -2.73
C HIS A 54 -7.43 -4.59 -1.80
N PRO A 55 -6.79 -4.52 -0.62
CA PRO A 55 -7.06 -3.45 0.36
C PRO A 55 -6.61 -2.07 -0.11
N ALA A 56 -5.60 -1.99 -0.98
CA ALA A 56 -4.92 -0.73 -1.26
C ALA A 56 -4.52 -0.03 0.05
N SER A 57 -4.59 1.30 0.12
CA SER A 57 -4.20 2.06 1.32
C SER A 57 -5.07 1.83 2.57
N LEU A 58 -6.11 0.98 2.50
CA LEU A 58 -6.77 0.50 3.72
C LEU A 58 -5.81 -0.34 4.58
N THR A 59 -4.77 -0.94 4.00
CA THR A 59 -3.67 -1.64 4.70
C THR A 59 -3.07 -0.79 5.82
N LYS A 60 -2.95 0.53 5.61
CA LYS A 60 -2.42 1.46 6.62
C LYS A 60 -3.22 1.48 7.92
N MET A 61 -4.48 1.04 7.92
CA MET A 61 -5.24 0.86 9.15
C MET A 61 -4.59 -0.20 10.05
N MET A 62 -4.06 -1.30 9.49
CA MET A 62 -3.34 -2.32 10.25
C MET A 62 -1.97 -1.83 10.69
N THR A 63 -1.24 -1.09 9.85
CA THR A 63 0.03 -0.48 10.24
C THR A 63 -0.16 0.49 11.42
N LEU A 64 -1.21 1.31 11.37
CA LEU A 64 -1.59 2.22 12.47
C LEU A 64 -2.00 1.44 13.72
N TYR A 65 -2.77 0.35 13.59
CA TYR A 65 -3.14 -0.52 14.71
C TYR A 65 -1.89 -1.05 15.44
N MET A 66 -0.92 -1.58 14.70
CA MET A 66 0.34 -2.08 15.23
C MET A 66 1.21 -0.96 15.83
N THR A 67 1.15 0.25 15.26
CA THR A 67 1.83 1.43 15.81
C THR A 67 1.23 1.83 17.14
N PHE A 68 -0.10 1.87 17.26
CA PHE A 68 -0.79 2.18 18.50
C PHE A 68 -0.56 1.12 19.58
N GLU A 69 -0.51 -0.16 19.19
CA GLU A 69 -0.12 -1.25 20.09
C GLU A 69 1.30 -1.04 20.66
N ALA A 70 2.23 -0.66 19.81
CA ALA A 70 3.62 -0.39 20.21
C ALA A 70 3.73 0.83 21.13
N ILE A 71 2.94 1.89 20.89
CA ILE A 71 2.87 3.06 21.78
C ILE A 71 2.29 2.66 23.14
N ARG A 72 1.16 1.95 23.16
CA ARG A 72 0.48 1.55 24.39
C ARG A 72 1.30 0.57 25.24
N SER A 73 2.10 -0.26 24.60
CA SER A 73 3.03 -1.17 25.31
C SER A 73 4.34 -0.49 25.76
N GLY A 74 4.53 0.80 25.48
CA GLY A 74 5.73 1.54 25.83
C GLY A 74 6.97 1.21 24.98
N ARG A 75 6.83 0.41 23.92
CA ARG A 75 7.95 0.07 23.02
C ARG A 75 8.44 1.28 22.24
N ILE A 76 7.55 2.20 21.91
CA ILE A 76 7.85 3.47 21.23
C ILE A 76 7.00 4.58 21.84
N GLY A 77 7.48 5.83 21.71
CA GLY A 77 6.72 7.04 22.07
C GLY A 77 6.37 7.86 20.82
N TRP A 78 5.50 8.85 20.99
CA TRP A 78 5.10 9.74 19.89
C TRP A 78 6.27 10.48 19.24
N GLU A 79 7.30 10.81 20.03
CA GLU A 79 8.49 11.55 19.60
C GLU A 79 9.68 10.64 19.25
N THR A 80 9.50 9.31 19.36
CA THR A 80 10.52 8.35 18.89
C THR A 80 10.81 8.61 17.41
N ARG A 81 12.09 8.77 17.10
CA ARG A 81 12.57 8.98 15.73
C ARG A 81 12.81 7.65 15.04
N ILE A 82 12.16 7.45 13.91
CA ILE A 82 12.32 6.26 13.08
C ILE A 82 13.13 6.64 11.83
N PRO A 83 14.21 5.91 11.52
CA PRO A 83 15.03 6.19 10.35
C PRO A 83 14.30 5.80 9.07
N MET A 84 14.33 6.69 8.06
CA MET A 84 13.81 6.39 6.73
C MET A 84 14.74 5.41 6.02
N THR A 85 14.21 4.22 5.70
CA THR A 85 14.98 3.21 4.96
C THR A 85 15.14 3.62 3.49
N LYS A 86 16.19 3.12 2.81
CA LYS A 86 16.34 3.32 1.36
C LYS A 86 15.11 2.85 0.61
N ARG A 87 14.58 1.68 0.93
CA ARG A 87 13.36 1.09 0.33
C ARG A 87 12.17 2.03 0.50
N ALA A 88 11.88 2.48 1.71
CA ALA A 88 10.71 3.30 2.01
C ALA A 88 10.80 4.70 1.38
N ALA A 89 11.99 5.30 1.28
CA ALA A 89 12.18 6.61 0.64
C ALA A 89 11.84 6.60 -0.87
N HIS A 90 11.96 5.44 -1.52
CA HIS A 90 11.72 5.29 -2.97
C HIS A 90 10.29 4.90 -3.33
N VAL A 91 9.43 4.58 -2.34
CA VAL A 91 8.04 4.22 -2.64
C VAL A 91 7.25 5.41 -3.18
N ILE A 92 6.39 5.14 -4.13
CA ILE A 92 5.51 6.10 -4.80
C ILE A 92 4.09 5.53 -4.89
N PRO A 93 3.07 6.35 -5.12
CA PRO A 93 2.98 7.81 -4.99
C PRO A 93 2.66 8.18 -3.53
N LEU A 94 2.27 9.39 -3.25
CA LEU A 94 1.81 9.84 -1.92
C LEU A 94 2.86 9.57 -0.83
N LYS A 95 3.79 10.49 -0.67
CA LYS A 95 4.87 10.40 0.32
C LYS A 95 5.10 11.73 1.03
N LEU A 96 5.61 11.68 2.25
CA LEU A 96 6.10 12.86 2.98
C LEU A 96 7.36 13.41 2.34
N GLY A 97 8.11 12.59 1.61
CA GLY A 97 9.33 12.95 0.91
C GLY A 97 10.55 13.05 1.83
N VAL A 98 10.59 12.22 2.86
CA VAL A 98 11.77 12.11 3.74
C VAL A 98 12.86 11.32 3.02
N ARG A 99 14.09 11.87 2.97
CA ARG A 99 15.22 11.22 2.30
C ARG A 99 15.71 10.01 3.12
N ALA A 100 16.26 9.03 2.44
CA ALA A 100 16.92 7.89 3.10
C ALA A 100 18.02 8.39 4.07
N GLY A 101 18.10 7.78 5.23
CA GLY A 101 19.02 8.18 6.30
C GLY A 101 18.55 9.35 7.17
N GLN A 102 17.55 10.11 6.75
CA GLN A 102 16.85 11.05 7.62
C GLN A 102 15.83 10.28 8.49
N SER A 103 15.24 10.95 9.46
CA SER A 103 14.21 10.34 10.33
C SER A 103 12.94 11.18 10.35
N LEU A 104 11.85 10.54 10.70
CA LEU A 104 10.57 11.17 11.08
C LEU A 104 10.17 10.67 12.48
N THR A 105 9.37 11.46 13.18
CA THR A 105 8.80 10.99 14.46
C THR A 105 7.66 10.01 14.20
N VAL A 106 7.33 9.19 15.18
CA VAL A 106 6.13 8.34 15.16
C VAL A 106 4.89 9.19 14.92
N ARG A 107 4.78 10.36 15.54
CA ARG A 107 3.67 11.31 15.34
C ARG A 107 3.57 11.76 13.88
N GLU A 108 4.68 12.16 13.26
CA GLU A 108 4.73 12.56 11.86
C GLU A 108 4.33 11.41 10.93
N ALA A 109 4.79 10.18 11.23
CA ALA A 109 4.43 8.99 10.45
C ALA A 109 2.93 8.69 10.55
N VAL A 110 2.37 8.73 11.75
CA VAL A 110 0.93 8.48 11.99
C VAL A 110 0.08 9.51 11.26
N LEU A 111 0.37 10.81 11.41
CA LEU A 111 -0.37 11.88 10.71
C LEU A 111 -0.18 11.79 9.19
N GLY A 112 1.02 11.48 8.73
CA GLY A 112 1.29 11.23 7.30
C GLY A 112 0.46 10.09 6.73
N MET A 113 0.33 8.97 7.45
CA MET A 113 -0.51 7.83 7.04
C MET A 113 -2.01 8.17 7.04
N ILE A 114 -2.49 8.89 8.04
CA ILE A 114 -3.91 9.24 8.19
C ILE A 114 -4.32 10.28 7.15
N VAL A 115 -3.64 11.41 7.11
CA VAL A 115 -4.04 12.60 6.33
C VAL A 115 -3.65 12.45 4.86
N LEU A 116 -2.35 12.27 4.58
CA LEU A 116 -1.82 12.18 3.23
C LEU A 116 -1.94 10.77 2.64
N SER A 117 -2.14 9.75 3.48
CA SER A 117 -1.97 8.35 3.05
C SER A 117 -0.51 8.02 2.63
N ALA A 118 0.48 8.64 3.27
CA ALA A 118 1.89 8.56 2.91
C ALA A 118 2.41 7.12 2.93
N ASN A 119 2.92 6.66 1.78
CA ASN A 119 3.43 5.30 1.61
C ASN A 119 4.81 5.14 2.28
N ASP A 120 5.68 6.14 2.12
CA ASP A 120 7.01 6.15 2.76
C ASP A 120 6.92 6.06 4.28
N ALA A 121 6.02 6.81 4.90
CA ALA A 121 5.75 6.75 6.33
C ALA A 121 5.24 5.38 6.76
N ALA A 122 4.33 4.77 5.98
CA ALA A 122 3.77 3.46 6.28
C ALA A 122 4.81 2.34 6.17
N GLU A 123 5.62 2.34 5.11
CA GLU A 123 6.67 1.34 4.91
C GLU A 123 7.76 1.46 5.97
N THR A 124 8.24 2.68 6.24
CA THR A 124 9.24 2.91 7.30
C THR A 124 8.74 2.48 8.66
N MET A 125 7.50 2.83 9.02
CA MET A 125 6.90 2.41 10.29
C MET A 125 6.79 0.88 10.37
N CYS A 126 6.35 0.24 9.30
CA CYS A 126 6.19 -1.20 9.26
C CYS A 126 7.53 -1.93 9.38
N ASP A 127 8.55 -1.49 8.66
CA ASP A 127 9.93 -2.00 8.79
C ASP A 127 10.45 -1.83 10.22
N TYR A 128 10.26 -0.66 10.80
CA TYR A 128 10.72 -0.35 12.16
C TYR A 128 10.06 -1.28 13.20
N LEU A 129 8.74 -1.49 13.09
CA LEU A 129 8.00 -2.37 14.00
C LEU A 129 8.35 -3.84 13.82
N ALA A 130 8.67 -4.27 12.61
CA ALA A 130 9.04 -5.64 12.29
C ALA A 130 10.49 -5.97 12.69
N GLY A 131 11.36 -4.96 12.81
CA GLY A 131 12.78 -5.15 13.08
C GLY A 131 13.47 -5.94 11.95
N SER A 132 14.04 -7.10 12.29
CA SER A 132 14.63 -8.02 11.30
C SER A 132 13.60 -8.94 10.63
N GLY A 133 12.33 -8.86 11.02
CA GLY A 133 11.26 -9.70 10.49
C GLY A 133 10.59 -9.12 9.25
N ASP A 134 9.73 -9.94 8.61
CA ASP A 134 8.90 -9.48 7.51
C ASP A 134 7.67 -8.72 8.00
N CYS A 135 7.55 -7.47 7.55
CA CYS A 135 6.44 -6.58 7.87
C CYS A 135 5.08 -7.19 7.51
N GLY A 136 4.92 -7.69 6.28
CA GLY A 136 3.67 -8.26 5.81
C GLY A 136 3.21 -9.45 6.66
N SER A 137 4.13 -10.32 7.04
CA SER A 137 3.87 -11.45 7.92
C SER A 137 3.46 -11.00 9.33
N MET A 138 4.09 -9.95 9.87
CA MET A 138 3.72 -9.36 11.17
C MET A 138 2.28 -8.83 11.12
N LEU A 139 1.91 -8.03 10.12
CA LEU A 139 0.56 -7.51 9.95
C LEU A 139 -0.47 -8.62 9.75
N THR A 140 -0.12 -9.67 8.98
CA THR A 140 -1.00 -10.81 8.73
C THR A 140 -1.25 -11.63 9.99
N ARG A 141 -0.24 -11.87 10.82
CA ARG A 141 -0.44 -12.54 12.13
C ARG A 141 -1.38 -11.73 13.01
N LYS A 142 -1.21 -10.42 13.09
CA LYS A 142 -2.13 -9.55 13.84
C LYS A 142 -3.56 -9.61 13.29
N ALA A 143 -3.72 -9.60 11.96
CA ALA A 143 -5.02 -9.76 11.33
C ALA A 143 -5.72 -11.05 11.77
N ARG A 144 -5.01 -12.18 11.83
CA ARG A 144 -5.57 -13.46 12.32
C ARG A 144 -6.01 -13.36 13.78
N GLN A 145 -5.22 -12.69 14.65
CA GLN A 145 -5.58 -12.47 16.05
C GLN A 145 -6.86 -11.63 16.20
N LEU A 146 -7.10 -10.70 15.29
CA LEU A 146 -8.31 -9.87 15.25
C LEU A 146 -9.51 -10.57 14.58
N GLY A 147 -9.34 -11.83 14.15
CA GLY A 147 -10.38 -12.58 13.46
C GLY A 147 -10.56 -12.23 11.98
N MET A 148 -9.59 -11.53 11.37
CA MET A 148 -9.56 -11.22 9.94
C MET A 148 -9.02 -12.45 9.18
N THR A 149 -9.84 -13.50 9.09
CA THR A 149 -9.39 -14.83 8.62
C THR A 149 -9.09 -14.89 7.12
N ARG A 150 -9.60 -13.95 6.35
CA ARG A 150 -9.43 -13.91 4.89
C ARG A 150 -8.53 -12.76 4.42
N THR A 151 -7.72 -12.20 5.33
CA THR A 151 -6.83 -11.07 5.04
C THR A 151 -5.37 -11.50 5.05
N THR A 152 -4.62 -11.15 4.03
CA THR A 152 -3.17 -11.29 3.94
C THR A 152 -2.56 -9.96 3.56
N PHE A 153 -1.66 -9.44 4.36
CA PHE A 153 -0.87 -8.26 4.08
C PHE A 153 0.53 -8.65 3.60
N ARG A 154 1.09 -7.86 2.70
CA ARG A 154 2.43 -8.08 2.13
C ARG A 154 3.38 -6.91 2.37
N ASN A 155 2.83 -5.73 2.65
CA ASN A 155 3.58 -4.51 2.95
C ASN A 155 2.77 -3.61 3.89
N GLY A 156 3.37 -2.54 4.39
CA GLY A 156 2.73 -1.62 5.34
C GLY A 156 1.82 -0.57 4.71
N SER A 157 1.94 -0.33 3.42
CA SER A 157 1.29 0.78 2.73
C SER A 157 0.04 0.40 1.95
N GLY A 158 -0.05 -0.83 1.48
CA GLY A 158 -1.08 -1.28 0.55
C GLY A 158 -0.71 -1.05 -0.92
N LEU A 159 0.57 -0.85 -1.21
CA LEU A 159 1.08 -0.86 -2.58
C LEU A 159 0.79 -2.21 -3.25
N PRO A 160 0.67 -2.27 -4.59
CA PRO A 160 0.27 -3.47 -5.29
C PRO A 160 1.16 -4.70 -4.99
N ASP A 161 0.52 -5.78 -4.60
CA ASP A 161 1.00 -7.15 -4.56
C ASP A 161 -0.22 -8.05 -4.76
N ALA A 162 -0.19 -8.95 -5.75
CA ALA A 162 -1.32 -9.81 -6.07
C ALA A 162 -1.75 -10.71 -4.90
N ARG A 163 -0.84 -11.04 -3.99
CA ARG A 163 -1.09 -11.86 -2.81
C ARG A 163 -1.65 -11.07 -1.63
N GLN A 164 -1.69 -9.72 -1.72
CA GLN A 164 -2.23 -8.85 -0.70
C GLN A 164 -3.74 -8.72 -0.88
N VAL A 165 -4.50 -9.39 -0.03
CA VAL A 165 -5.96 -9.52 -0.14
C VAL A 165 -6.64 -9.29 1.21
N THR A 166 -7.90 -8.90 1.15
CA THR A 166 -8.79 -8.72 2.30
C THR A 166 -10.26 -8.88 1.89
N THR A 167 -11.18 -8.71 2.83
CA THR A 167 -12.62 -8.66 2.57
C THR A 167 -13.24 -7.42 3.22
N ALA A 168 -14.43 -7.01 2.78
CA ALA A 168 -15.12 -5.87 3.38
C ALA A 168 -15.45 -6.15 4.86
N ARG A 169 -15.83 -7.39 5.19
CA ARG A 169 -16.09 -7.81 6.58
C ARG A 169 -14.83 -7.71 7.45
N ASP A 170 -13.69 -8.19 6.97
CA ASP A 170 -12.44 -8.13 7.71
C ASP A 170 -11.99 -6.69 7.96
N MET A 171 -12.15 -5.81 6.96
CA MET A 171 -11.83 -4.38 7.12
C MET A 171 -12.77 -3.68 8.13
N ALA A 172 -14.03 -4.08 8.19
CA ALA A 172 -14.95 -3.58 9.23
C ALA A 172 -14.51 -4.03 10.62
N ARG A 173 -14.08 -5.29 10.78
CA ARG A 173 -13.50 -5.78 12.06
C ARG A 173 -12.29 -4.95 12.50
N LEU A 174 -11.40 -4.64 11.57
CA LEU A 174 -10.25 -3.78 11.87
C LEU A 174 -10.69 -2.38 12.32
N GLY A 175 -11.71 -1.81 11.67
CA GLY A 175 -12.30 -0.53 12.07
C GLY A 175 -12.87 -0.57 13.49
N VAL A 176 -13.62 -1.62 13.83
CA VAL A 176 -14.13 -1.84 15.22
C VAL A 176 -12.97 -1.95 16.21
N SER A 177 -11.94 -2.75 15.87
CA SER A 177 -10.79 -2.98 16.75
C SER A 177 -10.02 -1.70 17.02
N LEU A 178 -9.81 -0.84 16.02
CA LEU A 178 -9.15 0.46 16.19
C LEU A 178 -9.90 1.35 17.20
N ILE A 179 -11.22 1.41 17.09
CA ILE A 179 -12.05 2.22 17.98
C ILE A 179 -12.08 1.66 19.41
N ARG A 180 -12.21 0.35 19.54
CA ARG A 180 -12.33 -0.35 20.82
C ARG A 180 -11.01 -0.34 21.59
N ASP A 181 -9.91 -0.69 20.92
CA ASP A 181 -8.63 -0.97 21.56
C ASP A 181 -7.80 0.31 21.75
N TYR A 182 -7.97 1.30 20.87
CA TYR A 182 -7.18 2.55 20.85
C TYR A 182 -8.06 3.80 20.74
N PRO A 183 -9.04 4.01 21.65
CA PRO A 183 -10.01 5.10 21.53
C PRO A 183 -9.37 6.50 21.57
N SER A 184 -8.25 6.68 22.26
CA SER A 184 -7.52 7.95 22.32
C SER A 184 -6.80 8.26 21.02
N GLU A 185 -6.09 7.28 20.46
CA GLU A 185 -5.35 7.37 19.20
C GLU A 185 -6.31 7.43 18.02
N TYR A 186 -7.45 6.76 18.12
CA TYR A 186 -8.48 6.77 17.08
C TYR A 186 -8.97 8.19 16.74
N ARG A 187 -8.99 9.11 17.71
CA ARG A 187 -9.36 10.51 17.44
C ARG A 187 -8.52 11.18 16.35
N LEU A 188 -7.30 10.71 16.11
CA LEU A 188 -6.43 11.23 15.06
C LEU A 188 -6.99 10.98 13.66
N PHE A 189 -7.86 9.97 13.45
CA PHE A 189 -8.45 9.70 12.14
C PHE A 189 -9.37 10.81 11.64
N SER A 190 -9.87 11.68 12.52
CA SER A 190 -10.66 12.86 12.16
C SER A 190 -9.79 14.06 11.75
N THR A 191 -8.45 13.95 11.79
CA THR A 191 -7.53 15.02 11.42
C THR A 191 -7.67 15.37 9.94
N ARG A 192 -8.00 16.63 9.64
CA ARG A 192 -8.24 17.10 8.27
C ARG A 192 -6.97 17.62 7.59
N ALA A 193 -6.05 18.18 8.39
CA ALA A 193 -4.80 18.73 7.91
C ALA A 193 -3.75 18.72 9.02
N PHE A 194 -2.47 18.72 8.64
CA PHE A 194 -1.36 18.90 9.59
C PHE A 194 -0.19 19.62 8.91
N SER A 195 0.70 20.17 9.71
CA SER A 195 1.93 20.77 9.20
C SER A 195 3.08 19.75 9.27
N PHE A 196 3.78 19.59 8.16
CA PHE A 196 4.97 18.75 8.09
C PHE A 196 6.14 19.55 7.52
N ARG A 197 7.15 19.82 8.34
CA ARG A 197 8.36 20.59 7.96
C ARG A 197 8.02 21.91 7.26
N GLY A 198 7.09 22.69 7.83
CA GLY A 198 6.64 23.97 7.30
C GLY A 198 5.65 23.90 6.15
N ARG A 199 5.27 22.70 5.65
CA ARG A 199 4.27 22.53 4.60
C ARG A 199 2.93 22.12 5.19
N GLY A 200 1.85 22.83 4.86
CA GLY A 200 0.48 22.41 5.16
C GLY A 200 0.07 21.24 4.28
N ILE A 201 -0.35 20.14 4.89
CA ILE A 201 -0.83 18.93 4.21
C ILE A 201 -2.29 18.73 4.54
N HIS A 202 -3.14 18.63 3.53
CA HIS A 202 -4.58 18.43 3.66
C HIS A 202 -4.97 17.00 3.27
N GLY A 203 -5.96 16.45 3.99
CA GLY A 203 -6.52 15.15 3.70
C GLY A 203 -7.40 15.15 2.46
N HIS A 204 -7.57 13.96 1.87
CA HIS A 204 -8.40 13.78 0.67
C HIS A 204 -9.63 12.88 0.91
N ASN A 205 -9.97 12.56 2.17
CA ASN A 205 -11.21 11.86 2.52
C ASN A 205 -12.39 12.86 2.55
N ARG A 206 -12.87 13.22 1.35
CA ARG A 206 -13.91 14.25 1.20
C ARG A 206 -15.23 13.90 1.85
N LEU A 207 -15.60 12.61 1.93
CA LEU A 207 -16.84 12.18 2.55
C LEU A 207 -16.83 12.49 4.05
N MET A 208 -15.68 12.32 4.73
CA MET A 208 -15.53 12.67 6.14
C MET A 208 -15.81 14.17 6.44
N TYR A 209 -15.57 15.03 5.45
CA TYR A 209 -15.80 16.48 5.64
C TYR A 209 -17.26 16.90 5.43
N ARG A 210 -18.06 16.07 4.77
CA ARG A 210 -19.44 16.36 4.35
C ARG A 210 -20.50 15.57 5.09
N TYR A 211 -20.17 14.38 5.58
CA TYR A 211 -21.14 13.50 6.25
C TYR A 211 -21.14 13.78 7.75
N HIS A 212 -22.32 14.10 8.29
CA HIS A 212 -22.47 14.42 9.70
C HIS A 212 -22.08 13.24 10.60
N GLY A 213 -21.34 13.53 11.67
CA GLY A 213 -20.89 12.51 12.63
C GLY A 213 -19.76 11.59 12.14
N MET A 214 -19.29 11.71 10.88
CA MET A 214 -18.18 10.90 10.39
C MET A 214 -16.86 11.37 10.98
N ASP A 215 -16.12 10.46 11.65
CA ASP A 215 -14.85 10.73 12.33
C ASP A 215 -13.69 9.85 11.84
N GLY A 216 -13.85 9.15 10.72
CA GLY A 216 -12.82 8.31 10.11
C GLY A 216 -13.36 7.48 8.96
N ILE A 217 -12.59 6.51 8.41
CA ILE A 217 -11.28 6.06 8.85
C ILE A 217 -10.27 6.25 7.72
N LYS A 218 -10.46 5.55 6.56
CA LYS A 218 -9.45 5.51 5.51
C LYS A 218 -10.02 5.25 4.13
N THR A 219 -9.42 5.88 3.12
CA THR A 219 -9.65 5.61 1.70
C THR A 219 -8.49 4.83 1.10
N GLY A 220 -8.73 4.13 0.00
CA GLY A 220 -7.71 3.41 -0.75
C GLY A 220 -8.05 3.34 -2.23
N TYR A 221 -7.03 3.26 -3.06
CA TYR A 221 -7.15 3.04 -4.50
C TYR A 221 -5.92 2.36 -5.05
N THR A 222 -6.13 1.36 -5.88
CA THR A 222 -5.18 0.83 -6.86
C THR A 222 -5.97 0.46 -8.11
N ASN A 223 -5.29 0.29 -9.24
CA ASN A 223 -5.97 -0.18 -10.47
C ASN A 223 -6.69 -1.51 -10.25
N ALA A 224 -6.07 -2.42 -9.49
CA ALA A 224 -6.64 -3.74 -9.20
C ALA A 224 -7.80 -3.69 -8.19
N SER A 225 -7.79 -2.75 -7.23
CA SER A 225 -8.82 -2.68 -6.19
C SER A 225 -10.04 -1.84 -6.57
N GLY A 226 -9.90 -0.90 -7.53
CA GLY A 226 -10.84 0.21 -7.60
C GLY A 226 -10.78 1.11 -6.37
N PHE A 227 -11.80 1.94 -6.16
CA PHE A 227 -11.89 2.90 -5.06
C PHE A 227 -12.52 2.27 -3.82
N ASN A 228 -11.76 2.25 -2.72
CA ASN A 228 -12.15 1.67 -1.44
C ASN A 228 -12.34 2.76 -0.38
N ILE A 229 -13.19 2.50 0.62
CA ILE A 229 -13.32 3.33 1.81
C ILE A 229 -13.77 2.47 3.01
N VAL A 230 -13.20 2.76 4.16
CA VAL A 230 -13.75 2.40 5.47
C VAL A 230 -14.15 3.68 6.17
N THR A 231 -15.39 3.76 6.63
CA THR A 231 -15.93 4.90 7.39
C THR A 231 -16.33 4.48 8.78
N ALA A 232 -16.32 5.45 9.69
CA ALA A 232 -17.01 5.33 10.97
C ALA A 232 -17.79 6.61 11.24
N VAL A 233 -19.02 6.44 11.70
CA VAL A 233 -19.94 7.53 12.05
C VAL A 233 -20.35 7.37 13.51
N ASN A 234 -20.34 8.47 14.25
CA ASN A 234 -20.85 8.56 15.60
C ASN A 234 -21.87 9.70 15.67
N ASP A 235 -23.13 9.34 15.78
CA ASP A 235 -24.25 10.30 15.83
C ASP A 235 -25.28 9.87 16.85
N GLY A 236 -25.57 10.72 17.82
CA GLY A 236 -26.54 10.45 18.86
C GLY A 236 -26.25 9.18 19.68
N GLY A 237 -24.97 8.81 19.84
CA GLY A 237 -24.56 7.56 20.51
C GLY A 237 -24.60 6.32 19.62
N ARG A 238 -25.13 6.41 18.39
CA ARG A 238 -25.07 5.35 17.39
C ARG A 238 -23.68 5.32 16.76
N ARG A 239 -23.07 4.14 16.72
CA ARG A 239 -21.74 3.94 16.14
C ARG A 239 -21.82 2.95 14.97
N VAL A 240 -21.66 3.44 13.76
CA VAL A 240 -21.75 2.61 12.55
C VAL A 240 -20.41 2.61 11.82
N ILE A 241 -19.97 1.43 11.41
CA ILE A 241 -18.81 1.25 10.52
C ILE A 241 -19.30 0.78 9.17
N GLY A 242 -18.91 1.50 8.11
CA GLY A 242 -19.21 1.16 6.73
C GLY A 242 -17.94 0.87 5.94
N VAL A 243 -17.99 -0.13 5.07
CA VAL A 243 -16.93 -0.49 4.11
C VAL A 243 -17.54 -0.56 2.72
N VAL A 244 -16.91 0.10 1.75
CA VAL A 244 -17.16 -0.08 0.31
C VAL A 244 -15.84 -0.38 -0.36
N MET A 245 -15.80 -1.42 -1.16
CA MET A 245 -14.65 -1.84 -1.96
C MET A 245 -15.03 -1.95 -3.43
N GLY A 246 -14.09 -1.74 -4.33
CA GLY A 246 -14.31 -1.92 -5.77
C GLY A 246 -15.12 -0.81 -6.45
N GLY A 247 -15.22 0.37 -5.86
CA GLY A 247 -15.90 1.51 -6.49
C GLY A 247 -15.22 1.94 -7.80
N ARG A 248 -16.03 2.29 -8.82
CA ARG A 248 -15.50 2.71 -10.12
C ARG A 248 -14.81 4.07 -10.08
N THR A 249 -15.32 5.00 -9.28
CA THR A 249 -14.75 6.33 -9.05
C THR A 249 -14.81 6.69 -7.57
N ALA A 250 -14.03 7.69 -7.15
CA ALA A 250 -14.10 8.21 -5.78
C ALA A 250 -15.50 8.76 -5.46
N GLY A 251 -16.09 9.49 -6.40
CA GLY A 251 -17.44 10.05 -6.25
C GLY A 251 -18.51 8.97 -6.13
N ALA A 252 -18.48 7.94 -7.00
CA ALA A 252 -19.44 6.82 -6.93
C ALA A 252 -19.30 6.02 -5.63
N ARG A 253 -18.07 5.77 -5.16
CA ARG A 253 -17.79 5.13 -3.87
C ARG A 253 -18.36 5.95 -2.71
N ASP A 254 -18.13 7.28 -2.70
CA ASP A 254 -18.61 8.17 -1.65
C ASP A 254 -20.14 8.27 -1.65
N ALA A 255 -20.76 8.38 -2.82
CA ALA A 255 -22.22 8.40 -2.96
C ALA A 255 -22.85 7.09 -2.46
N LYS A 256 -22.27 5.93 -2.83
CA LYS A 256 -22.74 4.63 -2.34
C LYS A 256 -22.59 4.50 -0.83
N MET A 257 -21.45 4.93 -0.26
CA MET A 257 -21.26 4.92 1.19
C MET A 257 -22.27 5.82 1.91
N ALA A 258 -22.48 7.03 1.43
CA ALA A 258 -23.47 7.94 2.00
C ALA A 258 -24.88 7.35 1.96
N ALA A 259 -25.28 6.74 0.84
CA ALA A 259 -26.58 6.06 0.72
C ALA A 259 -26.73 4.90 1.72
N LEU A 260 -25.69 4.08 1.88
CA LEU A 260 -25.70 2.99 2.85
C LEU A 260 -25.82 3.51 4.29
N LEU A 261 -25.07 4.55 4.63
CA LEU A 261 -25.13 5.16 5.97
C LEU A 261 -26.52 5.78 6.22
N ASN A 262 -27.08 6.53 5.28
CA ASN A 262 -28.41 7.11 5.41
C ASN A 262 -29.50 6.05 5.65
N ALA A 263 -29.38 4.89 4.98
CA ALA A 263 -30.31 3.80 5.16
C ALA A 263 -30.16 3.04 6.48
N THR A 264 -28.93 3.00 7.03
CA THR A 264 -28.60 2.12 8.17
C THR A 264 -28.49 2.85 9.50
N MET A 265 -28.07 4.13 9.51
CA MET A 265 -27.96 4.92 10.75
C MET A 265 -29.26 4.96 11.58
N PRO A 266 -30.47 5.11 10.99
CA PRO A 266 -31.71 5.10 11.76
C PRO A 266 -31.97 3.78 12.51
N THR A 267 -31.45 2.64 11.98
CA THR A 267 -31.66 1.30 12.54
C THR A 267 -30.54 0.88 13.52
N ALA A 268 -29.48 1.64 13.61
CA ALA A 268 -28.39 1.41 14.56
C ALA A 268 -28.83 1.77 15.97
N MET A 269 -28.37 1.00 16.97
CA MET A 269 -28.70 1.25 18.37
C MET A 269 -27.76 2.28 18.99
N ALA A 270 -28.32 3.21 19.75
CA ALA A 270 -27.54 4.11 20.58
C ALA A 270 -26.87 3.34 21.73
N ARG A 271 -25.67 3.75 22.14
CA ARG A 271 -24.90 3.05 23.17
C ARG A 271 -25.66 2.88 24.50
N ARG A 272 -26.49 3.86 24.86
CA ARG A 272 -27.34 3.79 26.05
C ARG A 272 -28.43 2.72 25.99
N ASP A 273 -28.80 2.33 24.75
CA ASP A 273 -29.86 1.34 24.49
C ASP A 273 -29.25 -0.04 24.15
N ALA A 274 -27.94 -0.11 23.97
CA ALA A 274 -27.21 -1.34 23.75
C ALA A 274 -26.92 -2.02 25.08
N ALA A 275 -27.13 -3.33 25.17
CA ALA A 275 -26.64 -4.12 26.30
C ALA A 275 -25.13 -3.87 26.49
N PRO A 276 -24.59 -3.86 27.72
CA PRO A 276 -23.17 -3.72 27.95
C PRO A 276 -22.42 -4.70 27.04
N ALA A 277 -21.41 -4.18 26.32
CA ALA A 277 -20.60 -5.03 25.46
C ALA A 277 -20.13 -6.24 26.27
N PRO A 278 -20.22 -7.47 25.72
CA PRO A 278 -19.73 -8.66 26.43
C PRO A 278 -18.31 -8.37 26.89
N ALA A 279 -18.06 -8.60 28.18
CA ALA A 279 -16.75 -8.37 28.77
C ALA A 279 -15.68 -9.01 27.88
N PRO A 280 -14.50 -8.39 27.70
CA PRO A 280 -13.44 -8.99 26.92
C PRO A 280 -13.26 -10.42 27.45
N ILE A 281 -13.32 -11.40 26.55
CA ILE A 281 -13.07 -12.80 26.88
C ILE A 281 -11.71 -12.78 27.56
N LYS A 282 -11.71 -13.00 28.89
CA LYS A 282 -10.48 -13.16 29.64
C LYS A 282 -9.72 -14.24 28.90
N GLN A 283 -8.54 -13.91 28.39
CA GLN A 283 -7.64 -14.92 27.83
C GLN A 283 -7.60 -16.04 28.85
N ALA A 284 -7.85 -17.27 28.39
CA ALA A 284 -7.70 -18.44 29.22
C ALA A 284 -6.36 -18.31 29.92
N PRO A 285 -6.28 -18.64 31.23
CA PRO A 285 -5.03 -18.53 31.96
C PRO A 285 -3.97 -19.26 31.13
N GLN A 286 -2.90 -18.55 30.80
CA GLN A 286 -1.73 -19.18 30.20
C GLN A 286 -1.34 -20.27 31.19
N VAL A 287 -1.42 -21.52 30.76
CA VAL A 287 -0.87 -22.64 31.52
C VAL A 287 0.56 -22.25 31.85
N ALA A 288 0.82 -22.02 33.14
CA ALA A 288 2.16 -21.73 33.59
C ALA A 288 3.01 -22.92 33.15
N VAL A 289 3.94 -22.68 32.23
CA VAL A 289 4.98 -23.65 31.91
C VAL A 289 5.74 -23.82 33.21
N VAL A 290 5.50 -24.95 33.86
CA VAL A 290 6.30 -25.39 34.98
C VAL A 290 7.73 -25.48 34.46
N ARG A 291 8.54 -24.50 34.78
CA ARG A 291 9.98 -24.59 34.57
C ARG A 291 10.48 -25.68 35.51
N GLU A 292 10.94 -26.79 34.94
CA GLU A 292 11.76 -27.72 35.67
C GLU A 292 12.93 -26.94 36.29
N PRO A 293 13.26 -27.22 37.59
CA PRO A 293 14.38 -26.55 38.22
C PRO A 293 15.67 -26.96 37.52
N THR A 294 16.34 -25.97 36.95
CA THR A 294 17.70 -26.10 36.43
C THR A 294 18.60 -26.51 37.60
N PRO A 295 19.37 -27.58 37.51
CA PRO A 295 20.30 -27.96 38.56
C PRO A 295 21.36 -26.86 38.72
N GLU A 296 21.53 -26.41 39.97
CA GLU A 296 22.56 -25.46 40.39
C GLU A 296 23.94 -26.00 40.03
N PRO A 297 24.83 -25.21 39.38
CA PRO A 297 26.19 -25.64 39.16
C PRO A 297 26.95 -25.65 40.50
N GLN A 298 27.39 -26.81 40.92
CA GLN A 298 28.31 -26.98 42.04
C GLN A 298 29.59 -26.19 41.78
N ARG A 299 29.90 -25.32 42.72
CA ARG A 299 31.12 -24.52 42.73
C ARG A 299 32.29 -25.41 43.10
N GLU A 300 33.05 -25.87 42.11
CA GLU A 300 34.38 -26.43 42.34
C GLU A 300 35.38 -25.29 42.46
N GLU A 301 35.99 -25.15 43.64
CA GLU A 301 37.11 -24.26 43.88
C GLU A 301 38.34 -24.79 43.18
N ALA A 302 38.71 -24.19 42.06
CA ALA A 302 40.00 -24.43 41.42
C ALA A 302 40.96 -23.31 41.75
N LYS A 303 42.10 -23.70 42.35
CA LYS A 303 43.24 -22.91 42.79
C LYS A 303 43.80 -22.02 41.67
N VAL A 304 44.04 -20.77 42.03
CA VAL A 304 44.80 -19.80 41.27
C VAL A 304 46.23 -20.28 41.09
N ALA A 305 46.68 -20.45 39.87
CA ALA A 305 48.09 -20.46 39.48
C ALA A 305 48.32 -19.33 38.50
N SER A 306 49.16 -18.41 38.96
CA SER A 306 49.65 -17.27 38.21
C SER A 306 50.61 -17.70 37.10
N LEU A 307 50.42 -17.27 35.88
CA LEU A 307 51.46 -17.22 34.86
C LEU A 307 51.21 -16.12 33.79
N GLY A 308 52.12 -15.17 33.78
CA GLY A 308 52.78 -14.68 32.57
C GLY A 308 52.01 -13.70 31.66
N SER A 309 52.36 -12.45 31.78
CA SER A 309 52.11 -11.37 30.80
C SER A 309 52.73 -11.69 29.44
N VAL A 310 51.90 -11.61 28.38
CA VAL A 310 52.38 -11.59 26.97
C VAL A 310 51.96 -10.28 26.33
N PRO A 311 52.85 -9.54 25.64
CA PRO A 311 52.58 -8.20 25.14
C PRO A 311 51.83 -8.21 23.80
N LEU A 312 50.98 -7.20 23.61
CA LEU A 312 50.25 -6.86 22.36
C LEU A 312 51.27 -6.32 21.31
N PRO A 313 51.13 -6.69 20.02
CA PRO A 313 51.87 -6.03 18.96
C PRO A 313 51.16 -4.76 18.52
N SER A 314 51.88 -3.65 18.53
CA SER A 314 51.53 -2.38 17.95
C SER A 314 51.53 -2.46 16.42
N SER A 315 50.46 -2.09 15.77
CA SER A 315 50.41 -1.88 14.33
C SER A 315 50.58 -0.38 14.02
N ARG A 316 51.72 -0.05 13.44
CA ARG A 316 51.99 1.22 12.74
C ARG A 316 51.46 1.08 11.33
N TYR A 317 50.61 2.00 10.90
CA TYR A 317 50.43 2.28 9.49
C TYR A 317 50.80 3.73 9.22
N ALA A 318 51.81 3.89 8.40
CA ALA A 318 52.29 5.15 7.88
C ALA A 318 51.53 5.50 6.59
N THR A 319 51.22 6.76 6.47
CA THR A 319 50.74 7.48 5.29
C THR A 319 51.85 7.66 4.25
N THR A 320 51.50 7.52 2.96
CA THR A 320 51.99 8.19 1.74
C THR A 320 51.25 7.57 0.56
N GLY A 321 50.83 8.22 -0.50
CA GLY A 321 51.04 9.46 -1.17
C GLY A 321 50.07 9.51 -2.38
N LYS A 322 49.77 10.68 -2.83
CA LYS A 322 49.09 11.07 -4.09
C LYS A 322 50.04 11.01 -5.29
N PRO A 323 49.64 11.37 -6.54
CA PRO A 323 48.57 11.03 -7.48
C PRO A 323 49.11 10.69 -8.90
N ALA A 324 48.27 10.29 -9.85
CA ALA A 324 48.43 10.47 -11.31
C ALA A 324 47.10 10.17 -11.99
N GLU A 325 46.41 11.02 -12.64
CA GLU A 325 46.45 11.77 -13.91
C GLU A 325 46.74 10.92 -15.17
N GLN A 326 45.90 11.18 -16.18
CA GLN A 326 45.91 10.74 -17.59
C GLN A 326 45.13 9.43 -17.87
N ALA A 327 44.17 9.38 -18.83
CA ALA A 327 44.21 9.95 -20.17
C ALA A 327 42.81 10.21 -20.76
N LYS A 328 42.68 11.34 -21.43
CA LYS A 328 41.76 11.64 -22.52
C LYS A 328 42.25 10.99 -23.81
N ALA A 329 41.31 10.60 -24.64
CA ALA A 329 41.25 10.46 -26.10
C ALA A 329 40.61 9.13 -26.47
N SER A 330 39.60 9.02 -27.31
CA SER A 330 39.43 9.57 -28.63
C SER A 330 37.94 9.57 -28.99
N ALA A 331 37.51 10.68 -29.56
CA ALA A 331 36.29 10.79 -30.35
C ALA A 331 36.62 10.50 -31.80
N LYS A 332 35.58 10.07 -32.54
CA LYS A 332 35.32 10.38 -33.96
C LYS A 332 35.37 9.22 -34.94
N GLN A 333 34.32 9.28 -35.77
CA GLN A 333 34.07 8.63 -37.08
C GLN A 333 33.41 7.25 -37.00
N ALA A 334 32.22 6.99 -37.58
CA ALA A 334 31.79 7.32 -38.94
C ALA A 334 30.25 7.49 -39.02
N ALA A 335 29.80 8.46 -39.79
CA ALA A 335 28.53 8.47 -40.48
C ALA A 335 28.75 7.67 -41.77
N ASP A 336 27.74 6.89 -42.16
CA ASP A 336 27.11 6.89 -43.47
C ASP A 336 26.31 5.62 -43.71
N GLU A 337 25.08 5.87 -44.19
CA GLU A 337 24.27 5.11 -45.12
C GLU A 337 23.89 3.63 -44.83
N ASP A 338 22.63 3.34 -44.59
CA ASP A 338 21.80 2.60 -45.56
C ASP A 338 20.30 2.70 -45.23
N ASP A 339 19.56 2.91 -46.31
CA ASP A 339 18.11 3.00 -46.45
C ASP A 339 17.52 1.58 -46.41
N GLY A 340 16.55 1.29 -45.55
CA GLY A 340 15.92 -0.01 -45.59
C GLY A 340 14.85 -0.31 -44.53
N ASN A 341 13.61 -0.07 -44.88
CA ASN A 341 12.40 -0.75 -44.46
C ASN A 341 11.92 -0.57 -43.00
N ASP A 342 11.17 0.50 -42.77
CA ASP A 342 10.56 0.90 -41.49
C ASP A 342 9.35 0.04 -41.03
N GLU A 343 8.85 -0.92 -41.77
CA GLU A 343 7.65 -1.69 -41.36
C GLU A 343 7.95 -2.95 -40.53
N ASP A 344 9.08 -3.60 -40.70
CA ASP A 344 9.43 -4.83 -39.98
C ASP A 344 10.00 -4.56 -38.56
N VAL A 345 10.56 -3.37 -38.33
CA VAL A 345 11.09 -2.98 -37.02
C VAL A 345 9.98 -2.59 -36.02
N ALA A 346 8.83 -2.12 -36.53
CA ALA A 346 7.68 -1.73 -35.70
C ALA A 346 6.93 -2.96 -35.14
N GLN A 347 6.93 -4.08 -35.85
CA GLN A 347 6.26 -5.31 -35.33
C GLN A 347 7.14 -6.10 -34.34
N ALA A 348 8.46 -6.11 -34.56
CA ALA A 348 9.38 -6.78 -33.60
C ALA A 348 9.50 -6.05 -32.29
N THR A 349 9.43 -4.71 -32.26
CA THR A 349 9.42 -3.91 -31.00
C THR A 349 8.11 -4.01 -30.25
N ALA A 350 6.96 -4.21 -30.91
CA ALA A 350 5.68 -4.41 -30.27
C ALA A 350 5.57 -5.79 -29.59
N ALA A 351 6.19 -6.82 -30.15
CA ALA A 351 6.21 -8.17 -29.58
C ALA A 351 7.18 -8.31 -28.40
N ALA A 352 8.31 -7.58 -28.42
CA ALA A 352 9.29 -7.57 -27.33
C ALA A 352 8.79 -6.81 -26.08
N LEU A 353 7.89 -5.83 -26.24
CA LEU A 353 7.31 -5.06 -25.15
C LEU A 353 6.11 -5.75 -24.46
N ALA A 354 5.61 -6.87 -25.02
CA ALA A 354 4.47 -7.60 -24.48
C ALA A 354 4.86 -8.73 -23.51
N SER A 355 6.14 -9.05 -23.34
CA SER A 355 6.62 -10.21 -22.57
C SER A 355 7.53 -9.89 -21.36
N GLU A 356 7.83 -8.63 -21.07
CA GLU A 356 8.57 -8.28 -19.86
C GLU A 356 7.60 -7.83 -18.76
N GLU A 357 7.29 -8.72 -17.84
CA GLU A 357 6.89 -8.30 -16.48
C GLU A 357 8.08 -7.52 -15.89
N PRO A 358 7.85 -6.36 -15.25
CA PRO A 358 8.92 -5.56 -14.68
C PRO A 358 9.62 -6.38 -13.59
N ASN A 359 10.85 -6.80 -13.87
CA ASN A 359 11.75 -7.39 -12.88
C ASN A 359 12.00 -6.32 -11.78
N PRO A 360 11.69 -6.59 -10.51
CA PRO A 360 11.86 -5.65 -9.41
C PRO A 360 13.32 -5.20 -9.19
N ASP A 361 14.30 -5.92 -9.75
CA ASP A 361 15.73 -5.62 -9.60
C ASP A 361 16.27 -4.59 -10.61
N ASN A 362 15.46 -4.18 -11.60
CA ASN A 362 15.87 -3.21 -12.63
C ASN A 362 15.23 -1.82 -12.44
N MET A 363 14.86 -1.47 -11.22
CA MET A 363 14.41 -0.11 -10.90
C MET A 363 15.62 0.80 -10.73
N SER A 364 15.81 1.73 -11.67
CA SER A 364 16.77 2.83 -11.55
C SER A 364 16.68 3.46 -10.16
N SER A 365 17.79 3.47 -9.44
CA SER A 365 17.90 3.94 -8.05
C SER A 365 17.95 5.47 -7.90
N ASP A 366 17.66 6.24 -8.95
CA ASP A 366 17.69 7.69 -8.94
C ASP A 366 16.31 8.29 -8.70
N PRO A 367 16.04 8.89 -7.50
CA PRO A 367 14.74 9.45 -7.15
C PRO A 367 14.33 10.67 -7.99
N ASP A 368 15.26 11.27 -8.74
CA ASP A 368 14.99 12.42 -9.60
C ASP A 368 14.46 12.04 -10.98
N THR A 369 14.27 10.75 -11.29
CA THR A 369 13.93 10.25 -12.62
C THR A 369 12.53 9.68 -12.78
N LEU A 370 11.62 9.88 -11.81
CA LEU A 370 10.23 9.47 -11.99
C LEU A 370 9.50 10.44 -12.92
N TRP A 371 9.21 9.95 -14.12
CA TRP A 371 8.56 10.74 -15.15
C TRP A 371 7.05 10.74 -14.98
N GLN A 372 6.43 11.85 -15.33
CA GLN A 372 5.00 12.09 -15.28
C GLN A 372 4.51 12.54 -16.66
N VAL A 373 3.22 12.29 -16.92
CA VAL A 373 2.56 12.72 -18.16
C VAL A 373 1.36 13.57 -17.79
N GLN A 374 1.44 14.87 -18.03
CA GLN A 374 0.32 15.79 -17.85
C GLN A 374 -0.51 15.85 -19.11
N ILE A 375 -1.84 15.70 -18.99
CA ILE A 375 -2.75 15.67 -20.14
C ILE A 375 -3.74 16.83 -20.17
N ALA A 376 -4.01 17.46 -19.03
CA ALA A 376 -4.91 18.58 -18.96
C ALA A 376 -4.76 19.36 -17.63
N THR A 377 -5.42 20.53 -17.58
CA THR A 377 -5.79 21.22 -16.36
C THR A 377 -7.32 21.31 -16.26
N ALA A 378 -7.86 21.35 -15.04
CA ALA A 378 -9.29 21.40 -14.78
C ALA A 378 -9.59 22.34 -13.60
N LYS A 379 -10.85 22.79 -13.49
CA LYS A 379 -11.30 23.71 -12.42
C LYS A 379 -11.68 22.96 -11.14
N SER A 380 -11.77 21.63 -11.18
CA SER A 380 -12.02 20.77 -10.02
C SER A 380 -11.17 19.51 -10.07
N GLU A 381 -10.98 18.87 -8.92
CA GLU A 381 -10.30 17.58 -8.86
C GLU A 381 -11.10 16.48 -9.55
N ASP A 382 -12.43 16.54 -9.44
CA ASP A 382 -13.30 15.55 -10.05
C ASP A 382 -13.26 15.63 -11.59
N ASP A 383 -13.22 16.84 -12.16
CA ASP A 383 -13.02 17.04 -13.59
C ASP A 383 -11.65 16.52 -14.04
N ALA A 384 -10.59 16.82 -13.29
CA ALA A 384 -9.25 16.32 -13.61
C ALA A 384 -9.20 14.78 -13.58
N ARG A 385 -9.86 14.15 -12.63
CA ARG A 385 -9.97 12.68 -12.52
C ARG A 385 -10.81 12.10 -13.66
N GLY A 386 -11.93 12.72 -14.02
CA GLY A 386 -12.78 12.30 -15.14
C GLY A 386 -12.01 12.31 -16.47
N ILE A 387 -11.18 13.36 -16.69
CA ILE A 387 -10.30 13.44 -17.86
C ILE A 387 -9.29 12.27 -17.86
N LEU A 388 -8.67 11.98 -16.72
CA LEU A 388 -7.71 10.87 -16.60
C LEU A 388 -8.35 9.50 -16.83
N GLU A 389 -9.56 9.27 -16.31
CA GLU A 389 -10.30 8.02 -16.53
C GLU A 389 -10.66 7.84 -18.02
N LYS A 390 -11.16 8.90 -18.66
CA LYS A 390 -11.46 8.88 -20.10
C LYS A 390 -10.21 8.61 -20.94
N ALA A 391 -9.09 9.23 -20.59
CA ALA A 391 -7.82 9.04 -21.28
C ALA A 391 -7.30 7.60 -21.10
N ARG A 392 -7.38 7.03 -19.90
CA ARG A 392 -7.01 5.65 -19.60
C ARG A 392 -7.84 4.66 -20.39
N GLY A 393 -9.16 4.85 -20.44
CA GLY A 393 -10.06 3.99 -21.21
C GLY A 393 -9.75 3.96 -22.72
N LYS A 394 -9.19 5.07 -23.25
CA LYS A 394 -8.84 5.17 -24.68
C LYS A 394 -7.39 4.73 -24.99
N ALA A 395 -6.45 4.94 -24.08
CA ALA A 395 -5.03 4.63 -24.29
C ALA A 395 -4.64 3.21 -23.82
N GLY A 396 -5.52 2.52 -23.08
CA GLY A 396 -5.40 1.10 -22.73
C GLY A 396 -4.05 0.73 -22.11
N SER A 397 -3.40 -0.29 -22.65
CA SER A 397 -2.15 -0.86 -22.13
C SER A 397 -0.96 0.10 -22.12
N SER A 398 -0.98 1.16 -22.94
CA SER A 398 0.09 2.19 -22.96
C SER A 398 0.24 2.95 -21.64
N LEU A 399 -0.73 2.83 -20.74
CA LEU A 399 -0.73 3.43 -19.40
C LEU A 399 -0.62 2.37 -18.29
N ASN A 400 -0.22 1.14 -18.61
CA ASN A 400 -0.01 0.10 -17.60
C ASN A 400 1.08 0.53 -16.61
N GLY A 401 0.83 0.31 -15.32
CA GLY A 401 1.73 0.75 -14.24
C GLY A 401 1.64 2.23 -13.86
N ALA A 402 1.15 3.11 -14.74
CA ALA A 402 0.95 4.51 -14.41
C ALA A 402 -0.33 4.72 -13.60
N MET A 403 -0.34 5.71 -12.71
CA MET A 403 -1.48 6.05 -11.86
C MET A 403 -2.09 7.39 -12.22
N ASN A 404 -3.42 7.50 -12.09
CA ASN A 404 -4.15 8.75 -12.25
C ASN A 404 -3.86 9.66 -11.06
N PHE A 405 -3.41 10.87 -11.31
CA PHE A 405 -3.08 11.84 -10.29
C PHE A 405 -3.64 13.23 -10.63
N ALA A 406 -4.62 13.68 -9.88
CA ALA A 406 -5.14 15.04 -9.97
C ALA A 406 -4.40 15.91 -8.94
N GLN A 407 -3.50 16.77 -9.39
CA GLN A 407 -2.67 17.62 -8.54
C GLN A 407 -3.24 19.02 -8.43
N ALA A 408 -3.48 19.51 -7.23
CA ALA A 408 -3.80 20.91 -7.01
C ALA A 408 -2.61 21.81 -7.41
N ALA A 409 -2.87 22.84 -8.22
CA ALA A 409 -1.85 23.77 -8.74
C ALA A 409 -1.98 25.20 -8.17
N GLY A 410 -2.88 25.42 -7.19
CA GLY A 410 -3.23 26.74 -6.67
C GLY A 410 -4.36 27.40 -7.48
N GLY A 411 -4.99 28.43 -6.92
CA GLY A 411 -6.05 29.19 -7.61
C GLY A 411 -7.28 28.37 -8.05
N GLY A 412 -7.56 27.22 -7.41
CA GLY A 412 -8.67 26.35 -7.80
C GLY A 412 -8.41 25.51 -9.06
N VAL A 413 -7.16 25.48 -9.56
CA VAL A 413 -6.79 24.72 -10.76
C VAL A 413 -6.20 23.37 -10.35
N TYR A 414 -6.55 22.31 -11.08
CA TYR A 414 -6.05 20.94 -10.92
C TYR A 414 -5.38 20.47 -12.20
N ARG A 415 -4.19 19.85 -12.07
CA ARG A 415 -3.45 19.23 -13.17
C ARG A 415 -3.79 17.75 -13.24
N ALA A 416 -4.26 17.29 -14.40
CA ALA A 416 -4.52 15.88 -14.67
C ALA A 416 -3.22 15.22 -15.16
N ARG A 417 -2.64 14.35 -14.35
CA ARG A 417 -1.35 13.69 -14.61
C ARG A 417 -1.45 12.17 -14.47
N PHE A 418 -0.75 11.47 -15.32
CA PHE A 418 -0.33 10.09 -15.09
C PHE A 418 1.05 10.10 -14.47
N ILE A 419 1.24 9.38 -13.38
CA ILE A 419 2.50 9.31 -12.62
C ILE A 419 2.96 7.86 -12.50
N GLY A 420 4.28 7.64 -12.28
CA GLY A 420 4.82 6.30 -12.05
C GLY A 420 5.54 5.71 -13.27
N PHE A 421 5.99 6.52 -14.23
CA PHE A 421 6.81 6.03 -15.34
C PHE A 421 8.28 5.92 -14.91
N ASN A 422 8.85 4.73 -15.04
CA ASN A 422 10.21 4.40 -14.62
C ASN A 422 11.31 5.05 -15.48
N SER A 423 10.96 5.57 -16.66
CA SER A 423 11.90 6.26 -17.55
C SER A 423 11.20 7.32 -18.39
N ARG A 424 11.99 8.26 -18.92
CA ARG A 424 11.52 9.26 -19.88
C ARG A 424 10.91 8.59 -21.10
N GLN A 425 11.54 7.55 -21.61
CA GLN A 425 11.10 6.82 -22.78
C GLN A 425 9.71 6.18 -22.61
N THR A 426 9.43 5.56 -21.44
CA THR A 426 8.10 5.01 -21.13
C THR A 426 7.04 6.11 -21.02
N ALA A 427 7.37 7.25 -20.44
CA ALA A 427 6.48 8.40 -20.36
C ALA A 427 6.20 9.00 -21.75
N GLU A 428 7.21 9.10 -22.62
CA GLU A 428 7.07 9.58 -24.00
C GLU A 428 6.23 8.63 -24.86
N THR A 429 6.41 7.32 -24.68
CA THR A 429 5.59 6.29 -25.36
C THR A 429 4.11 6.41 -24.96
N ALA A 430 3.84 6.54 -23.67
CA ALA A 430 2.48 6.78 -23.15
C ALA A 430 1.90 8.10 -23.70
N CYS A 431 2.74 9.14 -23.80
CA CYS A 431 2.34 10.43 -24.32
C CYS A 431 1.99 10.35 -25.81
N ARG A 432 2.76 9.61 -26.64
CA ARG A 432 2.42 9.37 -28.05
C ARG A 432 1.08 8.65 -28.21
N ALA A 433 0.85 7.61 -27.41
CA ALA A 433 -0.41 6.87 -27.42
C ALA A 433 -1.61 7.76 -27.04
N LEU A 434 -1.44 8.65 -26.07
CA LEU A 434 -2.45 9.63 -25.68
C LEU A 434 -2.73 10.65 -26.77
N LYS A 435 -1.69 11.18 -27.44
CA LYS A 435 -1.82 12.08 -28.59
C LYS A 435 -2.57 11.43 -29.75
N ALA A 436 -2.29 10.17 -30.06
CA ALA A 436 -3.02 9.39 -31.08
C ALA A 436 -4.52 9.21 -30.74
N LYS A 437 -4.92 9.42 -29.49
CA LYS A 437 -6.33 9.39 -29.03
C LYS A 437 -6.89 10.79 -28.74
N SER A 438 -6.28 11.84 -29.32
CA SER A 438 -6.69 13.24 -29.25
C SER A 438 -6.63 13.85 -27.84
N PHE A 439 -5.72 13.39 -26.98
CA PHE A 439 -5.40 14.07 -25.72
C PHE A 439 -4.16 14.94 -25.90
N SER A 440 -4.18 16.14 -25.32
CA SER A 440 -2.94 16.90 -25.14
C SER A 440 -2.02 16.13 -24.17
N CYS A 441 -0.72 16.25 -24.35
CA CYS A 441 0.21 15.49 -23.53
C CYS A 441 1.57 16.19 -23.44
N GLN A 442 2.06 16.32 -22.21
CA GLN A 442 3.38 16.84 -21.87
C GLN A 442 4.07 15.87 -20.90
N VAL A 443 5.28 15.46 -21.21
CA VAL A 443 6.14 14.67 -20.33
C VAL A 443 6.88 15.62 -19.39
N ILE A 444 6.87 15.32 -18.10
CA ILE A 444 7.44 16.16 -17.05
C ILE A 444 8.31 15.28 -16.16
N SER A 445 9.50 15.78 -15.78
CA SER A 445 10.32 15.12 -14.76
C SER A 445 9.62 15.17 -13.39
N GLY A 446 9.88 14.19 -12.53
CA GLY A 446 9.20 14.10 -11.23
C GLY A 446 9.40 15.28 -10.27
N ASN A 447 10.34 16.18 -10.60
CA ASN A 447 10.66 17.40 -9.86
C ASN A 447 10.02 18.68 -10.44
N GLY A 448 9.11 18.56 -11.42
CA GLY A 448 8.43 19.66 -12.08
C GLY A 448 7.01 19.96 -11.57
#